data_5b6435e23c42aadf376c326f2c0cd6f0
#
_entry.id   5b6435e23c42aadf376c326f2c0cd6f0
#
_cell.length_a   1.000
_cell.length_b   1.000
_cell.length_c   1.000
_cell.angle_alpha   90.00
_cell.angle_beta   90.00
_cell.angle_gamma   90.00
#
_symmetry.space_group_name_H-M   'P 1'
#
loop_
_entity.id
_entity.type
_entity.pdbx_description
1 polymer ?
#
loop_
_entity_poly.entity_id
_entity_poly.type
_entity_poly.pdbx_seq_one_letter_code
_entity_poly.pdbx_strand_id
1 'polypeptide(L)'
;GAITGDTIGSSYEFQNTKDYNFELFRNDSYYTDDTIMTMAVAKWLLDDPEHSLQRLEDTMVAFSKKFTCPMGGYGYWFSIWLYLPEKLSKYDSENGDIPYHSATGRHPYGSWGNGSAMRTSACGWFFDTLEETERVAALSAVITHNHPEGIKGAQATAAAIWMARNGKAKSEIKEYISSIYGYDLNRTYEYLNRTYDWESSCQGTVPEAIIAFLESSDFEDAIRKAVSMGGDSDTLA
;
A
#
# COMPACT_ATOMS: atom_id res chain seq x y z
N GLY A 1 5.11 12.06 2.58
CA GLY A 1 3.83 11.77 1.89
C GLY A 1 3.06 10.73 2.63
N ALA A 2 3.39 9.44 2.50
CA ALA A 2 2.61 8.32 3.04
C ALA A 2 2.17 8.51 4.51
N ILE A 3 3.07 8.79 5.44
CA ILE A 3 2.72 9.00 6.86
C ILE A 3 1.74 10.17 7.06
N THR A 4 1.88 11.23 6.26
CA THR A 4 0.97 12.38 6.35
C THR A 4 -0.42 12.04 5.80
N GLY A 5 -0.46 11.32 4.68
CA GLY A 5 -1.70 10.83 4.07
C GLY A 5 -2.46 9.91 5.01
N ASP A 6 -1.79 8.88 5.53
CA ASP A 6 -2.32 7.96 6.54
C ASP A 6 -2.91 8.74 7.74
N THR A 7 -2.11 9.63 8.36
CA THR A 7 -2.56 10.40 9.53
C THR A 7 -3.79 11.28 9.24
N ILE A 8 -3.88 11.86 8.05
CA ILE A 8 -5.04 12.67 7.64
C ILE A 8 -6.24 11.76 7.34
N GLY A 9 -6.02 10.69 6.58
CA GLY A 9 -7.06 9.75 6.15
C GLY A 9 -7.68 8.96 7.30
N SER A 10 -6.89 8.64 8.33
CA SER A 10 -7.32 7.79 9.45
C SER A 10 -8.60 8.23 10.15
N SER A 11 -8.81 9.54 10.31
CA SER A 11 -10.04 10.08 10.91
C SER A 11 -11.28 9.90 10.02
N TYR A 12 -11.08 9.53 8.77
CA TYR A 12 -12.15 9.40 7.76
C TYR A 12 -12.34 7.96 7.28
N GLU A 13 -11.49 7.02 7.70
CA GLU A 13 -11.55 5.61 7.28
C GLU A 13 -12.92 4.99 7.56
N PHE A 14 -13.41 5.07 8.80
CA PHE A 14 -14.72 4.53 9.20
C PHE A 14 -15.84 5.58 9.26
N GLN A 15 -15.52 6.84 9.01
CA GLN A 15 -16.44 7.96 8.97
C GLN A 15 -16.23 8.78 7.71
N ASN A 16 -16.40 8.12 6.57
CA ASN A 16 -16.08 8.67 5.25
C ASN A 16 -16.70 10.04 5.03
N THR A 17 -15.96 10.89 4.31
CA THR A 17 -16.43 12.19 3.82
C THR A 17 -16.40 12.23 2.29
N LYS A 18 -17.36 12.94 1.70
CA LYS A 18 -17.37 13.30 0.29
C LYS A 18 -17.09 14.81 0.09
N ASP A 19 -16.90 15.53 1.20
CA ASP A 19 -16.58 16.96 1.17
C ASP A 19 -15.08 17.15 0.92
N TYR A 20 -14.72 17.74 -0.22
CA TYR A 20 -13.34 18.09 -0.55
C TYR A 20 -12.69 19.05 0.47
N ASN A 21 -13.49 19.92 1.12
CA ASN A 21 -12.99 20.91 2.08
C ASN A 21 -12.99 20.40 3.54
N PHE A 22 -12.89 19.10 3.74
CA PHE A 22 -12.81 18.51 5.08
C PHE A 22 -11.62 19.05 5.90
N GLU A 23 -11.69 18.95 7.21
CA GLU A 23 -10.59 19.32 8.13
C GLU A 23 -9.43 18.34 7.99
N LEU A 24 -8.23 18.82 7.58
CA LEU A 24 -7.07 17.95 7.32
C LEU A 24 -6.57 17.22 8.57
N PHE A 25 -6.42 17.93 9.68
CA PHE A 25 -5.94 17.36 10.93
C PHE A 25 -6.99 17.53 12.02
N ARG A 26 -7.72 16.48 12.30
CA ARG A 26 -8.70 16.44 13.37
C ARG A 26 -8.01 16.03 14.69
N ASN A 27 -8.71 16.23 15.81
CA ASN A 27 -8.19 15.82 17.13
C ASN A 27 -8.02 14.29 17.28
N ASP A 28 -8.68 13.52 16.43
CA ASP A 28 -8.62 12.06 16.36
C ASP A 28 -7.72 11.54 15.22
N SER A 29 -7.05 12.42 14.47
CA SER A 29 -6.07 12.02 13.47
C SER A 29 -4.86 11.35 14.12
N TYR A 30 -4.54 10.14 13.67
CA TYR A 30 -3.42 9.36 14.19
C TYR A 30 -2.87 8.45 13.09
N TYR A 31 -1.66 7.96 13.24
CA TYR A 31 -1.11 6.98 12.30
C TYR A 31 -1.72 5.59 12.51
N THR A 32 -1.84 4.82 11.42
CA THR A 32 -2.41 3.48 11.40
C THR A 32 -1.34 2.40 11.16
N ASP A 33 -1.78 1.19 10.83
CA ASP A 33 -0.86 0.13 10.37
C ASP A 33 -0.20 0.45 9.03
N ASP A 34 -0.77 1.32 8.21
CA ASP A 34 -0.14 1.85 7.00
C ASP A 34 1.23 2.48 7.27
N THR A 35 1.29 3.42 8.21
CA THR A 35 2.55 4.02 8.66
C THR A 35 3.49 2.97 9.26
N ILE A 36 2.98 2.09 10.13
CA ILE A 36 3.81 1.10 10.83
C ILE A 36 4.46 0.15 9.83
N MET A 37 3.70 -0.37 8.87
CA MET A 37 4.21 -1.30 7.88
C MET A 37 5.07 -0.60 6.81
N THR A 38 4.77 0.64 6.45
CA THR A 38 5.65 1.49 5.63
C THR A 38 7.02 1.68 6.28
N MET A 39 7.06 1.97 7.59
CA MET A 39 8.31 2.08 8.34
C MET A 39 9.04 0.73 8.45
N ALA A 40 8.31 -0.38 8.58
CA ALA A 40 8.91 -1.72 8.60
C ALA A 40 9.61 -2.06 7.28
N VAL A 41 8.96 -1.77 6.14
CA VAL A 41 9.57 -1.95 4.81
C VAL A 41 10.77 -1.03 4.63
N ALA A 42 10.66 0.25 4.98
CA ALA A 42 11.78 1.19 4.91
C ALA A 42 12.97 0.72 5.75
N LYS A 43 12.71 0.23 6.96
CA LYS A 43 13.75 -0.31 7.85
C LYS A 43 14.44 -1.54 7.26
N TRP A 44 13.66 -2.46 6.67
CA TRP A 44 14.19 -3.61 5.96
C TRP A 44 15.12 -3.20 4.82
N LEU A 45 14.71 -2.27 3.96
CA LEU A 45 15.52 -1.76 2.84
C LEU A 45 16.86 -1.17 3.31
N LEU A 46 16.86 -0.45 4.44
CA LEU A 46 18.05 0.20 4.99
C LEU A 46 19.02 -0.79 5.66
N ASP A 47 18.49 -1.83 6.31
CA ASP A 47 19.28 -2.74 7.13
C ASP A 47 19.75 -3.99 6.41
N ASP A 48 19.11 -4.35 5.30
CA ASP A 48 19.38 -5.60 4.57
C ASP A 48 19.65 -5.32 3.07
N PRO A 49 20.91 -5.14 2.67
CA PRO A 49 21.27 -4.93 1.28
C PRO A 49 20.90 -6.09 0.34
N GLU A 50 20.73 -7.29 0.87
CA GLU A 50 20.34 -8.48 0.11
C GLU A 50 18.82 -8.56 -0.11
N HIS A 51 18.06 -7.73 0.58
CA HIS A 51 16.59 -7.69 0.56
C HIS A 51 15.96 -9.08 0.76
N SER A 52 16.45 -9.82 1.76
CA SER A 52 15.96 -11.18 2.05
C SER A 52 14.56 -11.16 2.64
N LEU A 53 13.73 -12.11 2.22
CA LEU A 53 12.33 -12.20 2.67
C LEU A 53 12.23 -12.55 4.16
N GLN A 54 13.18 -13.34 4.69
CA GLN A 54 13.20 -13.64 6.12
C GLN A 54 13.48 -12.39 6.96
N ARG A 55 14.36 -11.49 6.49
CA ARG A 55 14.64 -10.24 7.20
C ARG A 55 13.45 -9.29 7.17
N LEU A 56 12.72 -9.26 6.05
CA LEU A 56 11.46 -8.52 5.95
C LEU A 56 10.43 -9.05 6.95
N GLU A 57 10.22 -10.37 7.01
CA GLU A 57 9.33 -11.00 7.98
C GLU A 57 9.70 -10.60 9.42
N ASP A 58 10.98 -10.81 9.79
CA ASP A 58 11.47 -10.47 11.12
C ASP A 58 11.23 -9.01 11.49
N THR A 59 11.43 -8.10 10.51
CA THR A 59 11.23 -6.67 10.70
C THR A 59 9.75 -6.34 10.90
N MET A 60 8.85 -6.87 10.08
CA MET A 60 7.40 -6.65 10.23
C MET A 60 6.89 -7.19 11.56
N VAL A 61 7.32 -8.39 11.96
CA VAL A 61 6.97 -8.97 13.26
C VAL A 61 7.53 -8.15 14.43
N ALA A 62 8.74 -7.62 14.31
CA ALA A 62 9.31 -6.74 15.34
C ALA A 62 8.51 -5.43 15.48
N PHE A 63 8.11 -4.81 14.36
CA PHE A 63 7.28 -3.61 14.39
C PHE A 63 5.89 -3.89 14.97
N SER A 64 5.24 -4.98 14.60
CA SER A 64 3.93 -5.34 15.14
C SER A 64 3.96 -5.60 16.67
N LYS A 65 5.05 -6.16 17.18
CA LYS A 65 5.25 -6.33 18.63
C LYS A 65 5.48 -5.00 19.36
N LYS A 66 6.08 -4.03 18.70
CA LYS A 66 6.26 -2.67 19.24
C LYS A 66 4.99 -1.84 19.18
N PHE A 67 4.18 -2.03 18.16
CA PHE A 67 2.94 -1.32 17.87
C PHE A 67 1.79 -2.32 17.77
N THR A 68 1.37 -2.89 18.89
CA THR A 68 0.45 -4.04 18.96
C THR A 68 -0.99 -3.72 18.63
N CYS A 69 -1.41 -2.47 18.72
CA CYS A 69 -2.79 -2.05 18.50
C CYS A 69 -2.80 -0.67 17.84
N PRO A 70 -2.47 -0.56 16.55
CA PRO A 70 -2.62 0.70 15.83
C PRO A 70 -4.09 1.11 15.73
N MET A 71 -4.34 2.37 15.41
CA MET A 71 -5.67 2.83 15.04
C MET A 71 -6.17 2.01 13.84
N GLY A 72 -7.44 1.65 13.81
CA GLY A 72 -8.00 0.73 12.79
C GLY A 72 -7.62 -0.74 12.99
N GLY A 73 -6.47 -1.02 13.58
CA GLY A 73 -5.93 -2.37 13.79
C GLY A 73 -5.26 -2.94 12.55
N TYR A 74 -4.59 -4.07 12.71
CA TYR A 74 -4.09 -4.84 11.56
C TYR A 74 -5.25 -5.61 10.93
N GLY A 75 -5.29 -5.69 9.60
CA GLY A 75 -6.28 -6.49 8.88
C GLY A 75 -6.33 -7.96 9.38
N TYR A 76 -7.52 -8.58 9.33
CA TYR A 76 -7.79 -9.88 9.96
C TYR A 76 -6.76 -10.96 9.61
N TRP A 77 -6.52 -11.22 8.32
CA TRP A 77 -5.57 -12.26 7.89
C TRP A 77 -4.11 -11.89 8.22
N PHE A 78 -3.77 -10.61 8.16
CA PHE A 78 -2.45 -10.14 8.57
C PHE A 78 -2.24 -10.29 10.07
N SER A 79 -3.25 -10.06 10.90
CA SER A 79 -3.21 -10.34 12.34
C SER A 79 -2.98 -11.85 12.63
N ILE A 80 -3.62 -12.74 11.86
CA ILE A 80 -3.37 -14.18 11.97
C ILE A 80 -1.91 -14.49 11.58
N TRP A 81 -1.43 -13.93 10.47
CA TRP A 81 -0.05 -14.10 10.04
C TRP A 81 0.96 -13.61 11.08
N LEU A 82 0.67 -12.50 11.76
CA LEU A 82 1.53 -11.94 12.81
C LEU A 82 1.56 -12.78 14.09
N TYR A 83 0.40 -13.17 14.59
CA TYR A 83 0.25 -13.66 15.96
C TYR A 83 -0.12 -15.15 16.07
N LEU A 84 -0.67 -15.75 15.04
CA LEU A 84 -1.19 -17.12 15.01
C LEU A 84 -0.79 -17.84 13.69
N PRO A 85 0.49 -17.80 13.28
CA PRO A 85 0.90 -18.28 11.95
C PRO A 85 0.55 -19.75 11.70
N GLU A 86 0.46 -20.56 12.74
CA GLU A 86 0.08 -21.98 12.65
C GLU A 86 -1.34 -22.18 12.12
N LYS A 87 -2.19 -21.16 12.16
CA LYS A 87 -3.55 -21.22 11.60
C LYS A 87 -3.59 -20.96 10.09
N LEU A 88 -2.52 -20.48 9.49
CA LEU A 88 -2.42 -20.21 8.05
C LEU A 88 -2.01 -21.41 7.21
N SER A 89 -1.48 -22.46 7.80
CA SER A 89 -0.99 -23.66 7.07
C SER A 89 -2.02 -24.35 6.16
N LYS A 90 -3.30 -24.02 6.32
CA LYS A 90 -4.40 -24.54 5.48
C LYS A 90 -4.69 -23.70 4.23
N TYR A 91 -4.01 -22.56 4.09
CA TYR A 91 -4.23 -21.58 3.02
C TYR A 91 -2.98 -21.40 2.16
N ASP A 92 -2.12 -22.44 2.09
CA ASP A 92 -0.96 -22.45 1.20
C ASP A 92 -1.43 -22.15 -0.22
N SER A 93 -1.17 -20.93 -0.70
CA SER A 93 -1.44 -20.59 -2.08
C SER A 93 -0.26 -21.07 -2.92
N GLU A 94 -0.49 -22.06 -3.77
CA GLU A 94 0.46 -22.53 -4.79
C GLU A 94 0.72 -21.48 -5.91
N ASN A 95 0.19 -20.26 -5.78
CA ASN A 95 0.03 -19.29 -6.86
C ASN A 95 1.02 -18.13 -6.84
N GLY A 96 2.17 -18.24 -6.24
CA GLY A 96 3.18 -17.19 -6.28
C GLY A 96 4.43 -17.62 -7.07
N ASP A 97 4.83 -16.84 -8.06
CA ASP A 97 6.06 -17.07 -8.84
C ASP A 97 7.34 -16.91 -8.00
N ILE A 98 7.26 -16.32 -6.82
CA ILE A 98 8.38 -16.12 -5.89
C ILE A 98 8.18 -17.05 -4.69
N PRO A 99 8.91 -18.16 -4.58
CA PRO A 99 8.79 -19.08 -3.45
C PRO A 99 9.34 -18.42 -2.18
N TYR A 100 8.56 -18.51 -1.10
CA TYR A 100 8.98 -18.07 0.22
C TYR A 100 8.78 -19.17 1.26
N HIS A 101 9.85 -19.52 1.96
CA HIS A 101 9.85 -20.48 3.06
C HIS A 101 10.37 -19.80 4.32
N SER A 102 9.48 -19.47 5.22
CA SER A 102 9.80 -18.86 6.50
C SER A 102 10.48 -19.82 7.46
N ALA A 103 11.55 -19.37 8.11
CA ALA A 103 12.18 -20.12 9.20
C ALA A 103 11.28 -20.18 10.46
N THR A 104 10.25 -19.34 10.55
CA THR A 104 9.32 -19.27 11.69
C THR A 104 7.99 -20.00 11.44
N GLY A 105 7.83 -20.63 10.29
CA GLY A 105 6.62 -21.34 9.89
C GLY A 105 5.49 -20.43 9.37
N ARG A 106 5.77 -19.14 9.08
CA ARG A 106 4.82 -18.26 8.41
C ARG A 106 4.76 -18.56 6.93
N HIS A 107 3.57 -18.44 6.37
CA HIS A 107 3.33 -18.64 4.94
C HIS A 107 2.53 -17.47 4.36
N PRO A 108 2.77 -17.10 3.10
CA PRO A 108 1.86 -16.19 2.40
C PRO A 108 0.45 -16.78 2.39
N TYR A 109 -0.57 -15.93 2.39
CA TYR A 109 -1.96 -16.38 2.45
C TYR A 109 -2.78 -15.94 1.24
N GLY A 110 -2.13 -15.64 0.10
CA GLY A 110 -2.79 -15.34 -1.17
C GLY A 110 -3.59 -14.04 -1.15
N SER A 111 -3.25 -13.08 -0.29
CA SER A 111 -3.97 -11.81 -0.24
C SER A 111 -3.81 -11.01 -1.53
N TRP A 112 -4.90 -10.39 -1.98
CA TRP A 112 -4.93 -9.32 -2.99
C TRP A 112 -5.32 -7.97 -2.38
N GLY A 113 -5.34 -7.88 -1.05
CA GLY A 113 -5.64 -6.66 -0.31
C GLY A 113 -4.62 -5.54 -0.58
N ASN A 114 -5.06 -4.30 -0.35
CA ASN A 114 -4.24 -3.10 -0.54
C ASN A 114 -3.06 -2.98 0.45
N GLY A 115 -3.01 -3.82 1.48
CA GLY A 115 -1.93 -3.89 2.46
C GLY A 115 -0.52 -4.13 1.88
N SER A 116 -0.39 -4.64 0.65
CA SER A 116 0.90 -4.67 -0.06
C SER A 116 1.25 -3.32 -0.67
N ALA A 117 0.27 -2.60 -1.21
CA ALA A 117 0.47 -1.31 -1.86
C ALA A 117 0.72 -0.18 -0.85
N MET A 118 -0.05 -0.13 0.26
CA MET A 118 0.05 0.90 1.28
C MET A 118 1.47 1.05 1.86
N ARG A 119 2.19 -0.08 1.99
CA ARG A 119 3.50 -0.14 2.67
C ARG A 119 4.72 0.01 1.76
N THR A 120 4.53 0.10 0.42
CA THR A 120 5.61 -0.01 -0.56
C THR A 120 6.26 1.33 -0.96
N SER A 121 5.78 2.46 -0.42
CA SER A 121 6.26 3.78 -0.82
C SER A 121 7.79 3.94 -0.71
N ALA A 122 8.41 3.34 0.30
CA ALA A 122 9.87 3.34 0.47
C ALA A 122 10.61 2.72 -0.73
N CYS A 123 10.04 1.67 -1.36
CA CYS A 123 10.65 1.06 -2.55
C CYS A 123 10.77 2.06 -3.70
N GLY A 124 9.75 2.91 -3.92
CA GLY A 124 9.77 3.95 -4.94
C GLY A 124 10.83 5.05 -4.72
N TRP A 125 11.34 5.17 -3.49
CA TRP A 125 12.37 6.16 -3.14
C TRP A 125 13.78 5.58 -3.06
N PHE A 126 13.95 4.29 -2.84
CA PHE A 126 15.22 3.69 -2.48
C PHE A 126 16.13 3.41 -3.67
N PHE A 127 15.60 2.99 -4.81
CA PHE A 127 16.37 2.48 -5.93
C PHE A 127 16.58 3.51 -7.05
N ASP A 128 17.69 3.34 -7.80
CA ASP A 128 18.04 4.21 -8.93
C ASP A 128 17.37 3.79 -10.23
N THR A 129 16.91 2.54 -10.34
CA THR A 129 16.24 2.01 -11.53
C THR A 129 14.80 1.59 -11.27
N LEU A 130 13.96 1.74 -12.28
CA LEU A 130 12.56 1.30 -12.22
C LEU A 130 12.46 -0.22 -12.06
N GLU A 131 13.29 -0.98 -12.80
CA GLU A 131 13.32 -2.43 -12.74
C GLU A 131 13.59 -2.96 -11.33
N GLU A 132 14.59 -2.39 -10.65
CA GLU A 132 14.90 -2.80 -9.27
C GLU A 132 13.82 -2.35 -8.28
N THR A 133 13.23 -1.18 -8.50
CA THR A 133 12.08 -0.69 -7.72
C THR A 133 10.91 -1.68 -7.79
N GLU A 134 10.53 -2.10 -8.99
CA GLU A 134 9.44 -3.05 -9.19
C GLU A 134 9.76 -4.44 -8.64
N ARG A 135 11.01 -4.91 -8.84
CA ARG A 135 11.48 -6.18 -8.29
C ARG A 135 11.35 -6.22 -6.77
N VAL A 136 11.86 -5.20 -6.08
CA VAL A 136 11.85 -5.18 -4.61
C VAL A 136 10.46 -4.86 -4.04
N ALA A 137 9.66 -4.07 -4.75
CA ALA A 137 8.25 -3.89 -4.40
C ALA A 137 7.50 -5.23 -4.42
N ALA A 138 7.73 -6.08 -5.43
CA ALA A 138 7.19 -7.44 -5.45
C ALA A 138 7.64 -8.26 -4.23
N LEU A 139 8.94 -8.23 -3.88
CA LEU A 139 9.45 -8.88 -2.68
C LEU A 139 8.76 -8.39 -1.40
N SER A 140 8.45 -7.09 -1.30
CA SER A 140 7.75 -6.54 -0.14
C SER A 140 6.31 -7.06 0.03
N ALA A 141 5.71 -7.53 -1.07
CA ALA A 141 4.36 -8.08 -1.09
C ALA A 141 4.30 -9.57 -0.76
N VAL A 142 5.20 -10.37 -1.38
CA VAL A 142 5.05 -11.83 -1.47
C VAL A 142 4.98 -12.58 -0.15
N ILE A 143 5.55 -12.07 0.95
CA ILE A 143 5.52 -12.75 2.25
C ILE A 143 4.11 -12.86 2.86
N THR A 144 3.14 -12.09 2.33
CA THR A 144 1.74 -12.05 2.77
C THR A 144 0.77 -12.01 1.60
N HIS A 145 1.04 -11.14 0.61
CA HIS A 145 0.18 -10.80 -0.53
C HIS A 145 0.74 -11.37 -1.83
N ASN A 146 0.90 -12.71 -1.86
CA ASN A 146 1.48 -13.42 -3.01
C ASN A 146 0.46 -13.70 -4.14
N HIS A 147 -0.77 -13.19 -4.04
CA HIS A 147 -1.70 -13.19 -5.17
C HIS A 147 -1.20 -12.22 -6.25
N PRO A 148 -1.35 -12.52 -7.56
CA PRO A 148 -0.90 -11.64 -8.65
C PRO A 148 -1.36 -10.19 -8.51
N GLU A 149 -2.61 -9.95 -8.11
CA GLU A 149 -3.15 -8.60 -7.86
C GLU A 149 -2.48 -7.89 -6.67
N GLY A 150 -2.13 -8.63 -5.60
CA GLY A 150 -1.41 -8.07 -4.46
C GLY A 150 0.02 -7.62 -4.82
N ILE A 151 0.74 -8.45 -5.59
CA ILE A 151 2.08 -8.13 -6.11
C ILE A 151 2.00 -6.95 -7.08
N LYS A 152 1.06 -7.00 -8.02
CA LYS A 152 0.81 -5.94 -9.01
C LYS A 152 0.54 -4.59 -8.35
N GLY A 153 -0.27 -4.56 -7.29
CA GLY A 153 -0.58 -3.32 -6.55
C GLY A 153 0.67 -2.68 -5.95
N ALA A 154 1.52 -3.48 -5.29
CA ALA A 154 2.79 -3.00 -4.74
C ALA A 154 3.72 -2.46 -5.82
N GLN A 155 3.90 -3.19 -6.93
CA GLN A 155 4.74 -2.78 -8.04
C GLN A 155 4.23 -1.50 -8.69
N ALA A 156 2.94 -1.40 -8.99
CA ALA A 156 2.35 -0.22 -9.63
C ALA A 156 2.50 1.03 -8.77
N THR A 157 2.28 0.92 -7.46
CA THR A 157 2.46 2.03 -6.51
C THR A 157 3.91 2.49 -6.44
N ALA A 158 4.85 1.56 -6.29
CA ALA A 158 6.28 1.87 -6.25
C ALA A 158 6.77 2.46 -7.57
N ALA A 159 6.32 1.94 -8.71
CA ALA A 159 6.66 2.45 -10.04
C ALA A 159 6.15 3.88 -10.24
N ALA A 160 4.90 4.17 -9.87
CA ALA A 160 4.34 5.52 -9.96
C ALA A 160 5.15 6.53 -9.13
N ILE A 161 5.53 6.16 -7.90
CA ILE A 161 6.37 6.98 -7.02
C ILE A 161 7.75 7.19 -7.62
N TRP A 162 8.39 6.13 -8.11
CA TRP A 162 9.72 6.23 -8.73
C TRP A 162 9.69 7.14 -9.96
N MET A 163 8.70 7.00 -10.82
CA MET A 163 8.54 7.82 -12.01
C MET A 163 8.32 9.29 -11.65
N ALA A 164 7.45 9.58 -10.69
CA ALA A 164 7.20 10.94 -10.22
C ALA A 164 8.45 11.60 -9.63
N ARG A 165 9.18 10.88 -8.76
CA ARG A 165 10.45 11.31 -8.16
C ARG A 165 11.53 11.61 -9.23
N ASN A 166 11.52 10.87 -10.34
CA ASN A 166 12.46 11.07 -11.45
C ASN A 166 11.95 12.09 -12.51
N GLY A 167 10.94 12.88 -12.17
CA GLY A 167 10.47 13.99 -12.98
C GLY A 167 9.66 13.60 -14.21
N LYS A 168 9.12 12.39 -14.24
CA LYS A 168 8.21 11.96 -15.30
C LYS A 168 6.90 12.75 -15.25
N ALA A 169 6.40 13.12 -16.41
CA ALA A 169 5.11 13.79 -16.48
C ALA A 169 3.97 12.85 -16.05
N LYS A 170 2.90 13.41 -15.49
CA LYS A 170 1.70 12.65 -15.07
C LYS A 170 1.11 11.81 -16.22
N SER A 171 1.19 12.30 -17.46
CA SER A 171 0.76 11.56 -18.65
C SER A 171 1.62 10.32 -18.91
N GLU A 172 2.94 10.41 -18.71
CA GLU A 172 3.86 9.27 -18.87
C GLU A 172 3.60 8.22 -17.77
N ILE A 173 3.35 8.66 -16.52
CA ILE A 173 2.99 7.78 -15.41
C ILE A 173 1.67 7.07 -15.72
N LYS A 174 0.65 7.81 -16.14
CA LYS A 174 -0.65 7.25 -16.53
C LYS A 174 -0.50 6.18 -17.62
N GLU A 175 0.24 6.48 -18.69
CA GLU A 175 0.46 5.56 -19.80
C GLU A 175 1.18 4.30 -19.33
N TYR A 176 2.26 4.45 -18.56
CA TYR A 176 3.02 3.32 -18.03
C TYR A 176 2.16 2.41 -17.16
N ILE A 177 1.51 2.97 -16.15
CA ILE A 177 0.69 2.20 -15.20
C ILE A 177 -0.48 1.50 -15.91
N SER A 178 -1.14 2.17 -16.86
CA SER A 178 -2.24 1.57 -17.61
C SER A 178 -1.76 0.46 -18.54
N SER A 179 -0.62 0.65 -19.23
CA SER A 179 -0.11 -0.32 -20.22
C SER A 179 0.53 -1.55 -19.57
N ILE A 180 1.30 -1.37 -18.49
CA ILE A 180 2.05 -2.46 -17.85
C ILE A 180 1.18 -3.22 -16.84
N TYR A 181 0.39 -2.50 -16.03
CA TYR A 181 -0.41 -3.11 -14.96
C TYR A 181 -1.89 -3.28 -15.31
N GLY A 182 -2.34 -2.73 -16.44
CA GLY A 182 -3.72 -2.87 -16.91
C GLY A 182 -4.76 -2.11 -16.07
N TYR A 183 -4.35 -1.16 -15.25
CA TYR A 183 -5.28 -0.35 -14.47
C TYR A 183 -6.01 0.69 -15.35
N ASP A 184 -7.34 0.79 -15.20
CA ASP A 184 -8.13 1.83 -15.85
C ASP A 184 -8.00 3.17 -15.09
N LEU A 185 -7.17 4.05 -15.62
CA LEU A 185 -6.94 5.39 -15.10
C LEU A 185 -7.70 6.49 -15.90
N ASN A 186 -8.77 6.13 -16.63
CA ASN A 186 -9.55 7.08 -17.42
C ASN A 186 -10.78 7.64 -16.67
N ARG A 187 -11.09 7.10 -15.51
CA ARG A 187 -12.10 7.67 -14.61
C ARG A 187 -11.58 8.99 -14.03
N THR A 188 -12.50 9.88 -13.66
CA THR A 188 -12.14 11.16 -13.05
C THR A 188 -12.36 11.12 -11.54
N TYR A 189 -11.66 12.02 -10.81
CA TYR A 189 -11.93 12.23 -9.39
C TYR A 189 -13.40 12.56 -9.12
N GLU A 190 -14.03 13.42 -9.92
CA GLU A 190 -15.43 13.78 -9.75
C GLU A 190 -16.38 12.57 -9.87
N TYR A 191 -16.10 11.68 -10.80
CA TYR A 191 -16.83 10.42 -10.92
C TYR A 191 -16.64 9.54 -9.69
N LEU A 192 -15.39 9.33 -9.27
CA LEU A 192 -15.03 8.51 -8.12
C LEU A 192 -15.57 9.08 -6.81
N ASN A 193 -15.48 10.39 -6.59
CA ASN A 193 -16.05 11.01 -5.39
C ASN A 193 -17.54 10.70 -5.22
N ARG A 194 -18.29 10.58 -6.33
CA ARG A 194 -19.74 10.26 -6.30
C ARG A 194 -20.06 8.78 -6.22
N THR A 195 -19.20 7.92 -6.74
CA THR A 195 -19.52 6.51 -6.99
C THR A 195 -18.67 5.51 -6.23
N TYR A 196 -17.48 5.91 -5.78
CA TYR A 196 -16.57 5.03 -5.05
C TYR A 196 -17.12 4.75 -3.66
N ASP A 197 -17.03 3.50 -3.27
CA ASP A 197 -17.45 3.00 -1.95
C ASP A 197 -16.28 2.26 -1.30
N TRP A 198 -16.52 1.63 -0.16
CA TRP A 198 -15.50 0.89 0.57
C TRP A 198 -14.92 -0.25 -0.28
N GLU A 199 -13.61 -0.23 -0.43
CA GLU A 199 -12.84 -1.26 -1.13
C GLU A 199 -11.46 -1.39 -0.48
N SER A 200 -11.02 -2.63 -0.24
CA SER A 200 -9.73 -2.93 0.39
C SER A 200 -8.83 -3.84 -0.46
N SER A 201 -9.19 -4.04 -1.73
CA SER A 201 -8.35 -4.77 -2.69
C SER A 201 -7.36 -3.84 -3.41
N CYS A 202 -6.22 -4.37 -3.85
CA CYS A 202 -5.30 -3.60 -4.70
C CYS A 202 -5.96 -3.08 -5.97
N GLN A 203 -6.78 -3.90 -6.63
CA GLN A 203 -7.44 -3.53 -7.88
C GLN A 203 -8.53 -2.47 -7.72
N GLY A 204 -9.06 -2.31 -6.51
CA GLY A 204 -10.07 -1.29 -6.21
C GLY A 204 -9.53 -0.07 -5.47
N THR A 205 -8.28 -0.10 -4.98
CA THR A 205 -7.68 1.01 -4.22
C THR A 205 -6.56 1.70 -5.02
N VAL A 206 -5.64 0.93 -5.60
CA VAL A 206 -4.45 1.48 -6.26
C VAL A 206 -4.77 2.40 -7.44
N PRO A 207 -5.65 2.03 -8.40
CA PRO A 207 -5.98 2.93 -9.50
C PRO A 207 -6.67 4.21 -9.02
N GLU A 208 -7.50 4.17 -7.99
CA GLU A 208 -8.19 5.32 -7.40
C GLU A 208 -7.19 6.31 -6.77
N ALA A 209 -6.24 5.81 -5.98
CA ALA A 209 -5.17 6.63 -5.40
C ALA A 209 -4.31 7.28 -6.50
N ILE A 210 -3.96 6.53 -7.53
CA ILE A 210 -3.20 7.06 -8.67
C ILE A 210 -4.01 8.13 -9.42
N ILE A 211 -5.33 7.96 -9.62
CA ILE A 211 -6.19 8.98 -10.24
C ILE A 211 -6.20 10.27 -9.42
N ALA A 212 -6.32 10.16 -8.07
CA ALA A 212 -6.26 11.32 -7.19
C ALA A 212 -4.94 12.10 -7.39
N PHE A 213 -3.81 11.39 -7.45
CA PHE A 213 -2.51 11.98 -7.74
C PHE A 213 -2.45 12.60 -9.15
N LEU A 214 -2.90 11.89 -10.18
CA LEU A 214 -2.82 12.36 -11.57
C LEU A 214 -3.62 13.66 -11.79
N GLU A 215 -4.77 13.80 -11.16
CA GLU A 215 -5.63 14.98 -11.28
C GLU A 215 -5.32 16.11 -10.29
N SER A 216 -4.37 15.89 -9.36
CA SER A 216 -4.02 16.91 -8.38
C SER A 216 -3.12 18.00 -8.95
N SER A 217 -3.19 19.19 -8.37
CA SER A 217 -2.31 20.31 -8.66
C SER A 217 -1.07 20.36 -7.75
N ASP A 218 -1.22 19.88 -6.53
CA ASP A 218 -0.19 19.87 -5.49
C ASP A 218 -0.44 18.74 -4.48
N PHE A 219 0.36 18.69 -3.42
CA PHE A 219 0.29 17.64 -2.40
C PHE A 219 -1.01 17.67 -1.60
N GLU A 220 -1.46 18.86 -1.18
CA GLU A 220 -2.71 18.99 -0.42
C GLU A 220 -3.91 18.58 -1.26
N ASP A 221 -3.96 19.03 -2.51
CA ASP A 221 -5.02 18.65 -3.46
C ASP A 221 -5.07 17.13 -3.67
N ALA A 222 -3.90 16.46 -3.76
CA ALA A 222 -3.86 15.01 -3.87
C ALA A 222 -4.49 14.31 -2.66
N ILE A 223 -4.11 14.73 -1.44
CA ILE A 223 -4.67 14.18 -0.20
C ILE A 223 -6.18 14.46 -0.10
N ARG A 224 -6.61 15.69 -0.43
CA ARG A 224 -8.03 16.05 -0.40
C ARG A 224 -8.85 15.19 -1.35
N LYS A 225 -8.34 14.97 -2.56
CA LYS A 225 -8.99 14.09 -3.54
C LYS A 225 -9.05 12.64 -3.06
N ALA A 226 -7.95 12.10 -2.57
CA ALA A 226 -7.88 10.72 -2.07
C ALA A 226 -8.89 10.49 -0.92
N VAL A 227 -8.82 11.29 0.13
CA VAL A 227 -9.69 11.15 1.31
C VAL A 227 -11.16 11.40 0.98
N SER A 228 -11.47 12.43 0.17
CA SER A 228 -12.87 12.76 -0.16
C SER A 228 -13.51 11.79 -1.16
N MET A 229 -12.77 10.87 -1.76
CA MET A 229 -13.39 9.73 -2.45
C MET A 229 -14.07 8.78 -1.47
N GLY A 230 -13.70 8.81 -0.19
CA GLY A 230 -14.19 7.87 0.82
C GLY A 230 -13.54 6.51 0.71
N GLY A 231 -14.16 5.47 1.26
CA GLY A 231 -13.58 4.13 1.32
C GLY A 231 -12.48 4.04 2.37
N ASP A 232 -11.43 3.30 2.06
CA ASP A 232 -10.22 3.09 2.86
C ASP A 232 -9.29 4.32 2.71
N SER A 233 -9.66 5.39 3.41
CA SER A 233 -9.16 6.74 3.12
C SER A 233 -7.72 7.01 3.58
N ASP A 234 -7.22 6.30 4.59
CA ASP A 234 -5.83 6.34 5.03
C ASP A 234 -4.91 5.64 4.02
N THR A 235 -5.31 4.48 3.52
CA THR A 235 -4.59 3.77 2.46
C THR A 235 -4.62 4.51 1.11
N LEU A 236 -5.73 5.18 0.76
CA LEU A 236 -5.84 5.97 -0.47
C LEU A 236 -4.92 7.21 -0.46
N ALA A 237 -4.68 7.81 0.71
CA ALA A 237 -3.97 9.08 0.87
C ALA A 237 -2.47 8.92 1.14
#